data_e879246a59f22a4bd5178ff5e9c8010b
#
_entry.id   e879246a59f22a4bd5178ff5e9c8010b
#
_cell.length_a   1.000
_cell.length_b   1.000
_cell.length_c   1.000
_cell.angle_alpha   90.00
_cell.angle_beta   90.00
_cell.angle_gamma   90.00
#
_symmetry.space_group_name_H-M   'P 1'
#
loop_
_entity.id
_entity.type
_entity.pdbx_description
1 polymer ?
#
loop_
_entity_poly.entity_id
_entity_poly.type
_entity_poly.pdbx_seq_one_letter_code
_entity_poly.pdbx_strand_id
1 'polypeptide(L)'
;MNAIIPVNTASAIATQPSANAWALAFPGNLGNIDAYIQSVNRVPMLSAEEEQQLARDYRATGNLDSARRLVLSHLRLVVSIARQYLGYGLPHADLIQEGNIGLMKAVKRFDPDQGVRLVSYAMHWIKAEMHEYILKNWRMVKVATTKAQRKLFFNLRSHKQDAQATFTSDEIDAVAAELNVKGTEVREMETRLSGGDIALEGQMDDGEESFAPIAYLADTHNEPTRVIEARSHDRLQSEGIETALAKLDDRSRRIIEARWLNVNDDGSGGATLHELADEFGVSAERIRQIEAAAMKKMKGALQAFA
;
A
#
# COMPACT_ATOMS: atom_id res chain seq x y z
N MET A 1 -53.53 -42.36 -55.45
CA MET A 1 -53.01 -41.00 -55.72
C MET A 1 -52.53 -40.40 -54.40
N ASN A 2 -51.26 -40.53 -54.10
CA ASN A 2 -50.66 -39.94 -52.88
C ASN A 2 -49.87 -38.71 -53.27
N ALA A 3 -50.35 -37.56 -52.85
CA ALA A 3 -49.66 -36.32 -53.09
C ALA A 3 -48.58 -36.14 -51.99
N ILE A 4 -47.32 -36.08 -52.39
CA ILE A 4 -46.16 -35.80 -51.55
C ILE A 4 -46.05 -34.29 -51.39
N ILE A 5 -46.19 -33.79 -50.18
CA ILE A 5 -45.93 -32.38 -49.79
C ILE A 5 -44.45 -32.20 -49.62
N PRO A 6 -43.77 -31.25 -50.32
CA PRO A 6 -42.36 -30.98 -50.08
C PRO A 6 -42.19 -30.25 -48.77
N VAL A 7 -41.38 -30.81 -47.85
CA VAL A 7 -40.90 -30.15 -46.64
C VAL A 7 -39.91 -29.07 -47.07
N ASN A 8 -40.32 -27.82 -46.92
CA ASN A 8 -39.48 -26.65 -47.15
C ASN A 8 -38.52 -26.51 -45.95
N THR A 9 -37.28 -26.95 -46.12
CA THR A 9 -36.19 -26.68 -45.19
C THR A 9 -35.83 -25.21 -45.30
N ALA A 10 -36.54 -24.37 -44.53
CA ALA A 10 -36.14 -23.00 -44.34
C ALA A 10 -34.80 -22.99 -43.58
N SER A 11 -33.74 -22.72 -44.35
CA SER A 11 -32.41 -22.38 -43.83
C SER A 11 -32.59 -21.25 -42.83
N ALA A 12 -32.38 -21.52 -41.56
CA ALA A 12 -32.31 -20.50 -40.51
C ALA A 12 -31.07 -19.62 -40.80
N ILE A 13 -31.30 -18.51 -41.49
CA ILE A 13 -30.31 -17.43 -41.60
C ILE A 13 -30.07 -16.94 -40.18
N ALA A 14 -28.93 -17.31 -39.62
CA ALA A 14 -28.43 -16.71 -38.40
C ALA A 14 -28.23 -15.22 -38.67
N THR A 15 -29.23 -14.42 -38.34
CA THR A 15 -29.16 -12.96 -38.39
C THR A 15 -28.05 -12.51 -37.44
N GLN A 16 -26.92 -12.11 -38.01
CA GLN A 16 -25.87 -11.42 -37.22
C GLN A 16 -26.53 -10.22 -36.52
N PRO A 17 -26.32 -10.06 -35.21
CA PRO A 17 -26.90 -8.92 -34.52
C PRO A 17 -26.35 -7.62 -35.16
N SER A 18 -27.27 -6.78 -35.64
CA SER A 18 -26.91 -5.52 -36.27
C SER A 18 -25.98 -4.70 -35.38
N ALA A 19 -25.07 -3.92 -35.97
CA ALA A 19 -24.13 -3.04 -35.23
C ALA A 19 -24.85 -2.16 -34.20
N ASN A 20 -26.13 -1.88 -34.37
CA ASN A 20 -26.96 -1.12 -33.44
C ASN A 20 -27.38 -1.89 -32.19
N ALA A 21 -27.38 -3.23 -32.19
CA ALA A 21 -27.72 -4.02 -31.00
C ALA A 21 -26.71 -3.81 -29.85
N TRP A 22 -25.46 -3.59 -30.20
CA TRP A 22 -24.38 -3.31 -29.22
C TRP A 22 -24.45 -1.90 -28.62
N ALA A 23 -24.91 -0.92 -29.40
CA ALA A 23 -25.09 0.46 -28.96
C ALA A 23 -26.30 0.60 -28.01
N LEU A 24 -27.35 -0.22 -28.20
CA LEU A 24 -28.56 -0.24 -27.34
C LEU A 24 -28.34 -0.99 -26.02
N ALA A 25 -27.29 -1.80 -25.89
CA ALA A 25 -27.04 -2.56 -24.67
C ALA A 25 -26.61 -1.67 -23.47
N PHE A 26 -26.00 -0.52 -23.74
CA PHE A 26 -25.56 0.42 -22.70
C PHE A 26 -26.20 1.79 -22.86
N PRO A 27 -27.40 2.02 -22.29
CA PRO A 27 -27.98 3.36 -22.23
C PRO A 27 -27.06 4.27 -21.39
N GLY A 28 -26.84 5.50 -21.86
CA GLY A 28 -25.81 6.42 -21.35
C GLY A 28 -25.96 6.88 -19.88
N ASN A 29 -26.92 6.41 -19.12
CA ASN A 29 -27.14 6.78 -17.73
C ASN A 29 -27.24 5.52 -16.86
N LEU A 30 -26.08 4.92 -16.57
CA LEU A 30 -25.94 3.75 -15.67
C LEU A 30 -25.69 4.24 -14.22
N GLY A 31 -26.66 4.91 -13.62
CA GLY A 31 -26.55 5.43 -12.25
C GLY A 31 -26.55 4.36 -11.15
N ASN A 32 -26.80 3.08 -11.48
CA ASN A 32 -26.86 1.98 -10.52
C ASN A 32 -26.15 0.74 -11.07
N ILE A 33 -25.43 0.03 -10.17
CA ILE A 33 -24.74 -1.23 -10.49
C ILE A 33 -25.69 -2.30 -11.03
N ASP A 34 -26.93 -2.35 -10.54
CA ASP A 34 -27.92 -3.33 -11.02
C ASP A 34 -28.32 -3.08 -12.47
N ALA A 35 -28.47 -1.81 -12.87
CA ALA A 35 -28.71 -1.42 -14.25
C ALA A 35 -27.54 -1.82 -15.17
N TYR A 36 -26.30 -1.66 -14.69
CA TYR A 36 -25.10 -2.14 -15.39
C TYR A 36 -25.12 -3.67 -15.57
N ILE A 37 -25.37 -4.43 -14.51
CA ILE A 37 -25.44 -5.90 -14.56
C ILE A 37 -26.54 -6.37 -15.52
N GLN A 38 -27.70 -5.73 -15.48
CA GLN A 38 -28.80 -6.03 -16.43
C GLN A 38 -28.39 -5.76 -17.88
N SER A 39 -27.72 -4.65 -18.14
CA SER A 39 -27.23 -4.28 -19.47
C SER A 39 -26.19 -5.29 -19.99
N VAL A 40 -25.25 -5.68 -19.15
CA VAL A 40 -24.25 -6.71 -19.46
C VAL A 40 -24.91 -8.05 -19.79
N ASN A 41 -25.97 -8.42 -19.07
CA ASN A 41 -26.68 -9.68 -19.29
C ASN A 41 -27.50 -9.70 -20.60
N ARG A 42 -27.78 -8.55 -21.19
CA ARG A 42 -28.47 -8.44 -22.49
C ARG A 42 -27.53 -8.65 -23.69
N VAL A 43 -26.23 -8.47 -23.48
CA VAL A 43 -25.23 -8.66 -24.55
C VAL A 43 -25.18 -10.13 -24.97
N PRO A 44 -25.31 -10.43 -26.27
CA PRO A 44 -25.23 -11.80 -26.75
C PRO A 44 -23.82 -12.38 -26.59
N MET A 45 -23.76 -13.68 -26.28
CA MET A 45 -22.48 -14.40 -26.21
C MET A 45 -22.00 -14.75 -27.62
N LEU A 46 -20.70 -14.71 -27.83
CA LEU A 46 -20.07 -15.12 -29.12
C LEU A 46 -19.91 -16.64 -29.18
N SER A 47 -20.07 -17.18 -30.42
CA SER A 47 -19.65 -18.55 -30.71
C SER A 47 -18.13 -18.68 -30.68
N ALA A 48 -17.62 -19.91 -30.66
CA ALA A 48 -16.17 -20.15 -30.69
C ALA A 48 -15.51 -19.62 -31.96
N GLU A 49 -16.23 -19.76 -33.08
CA GLU A 49 -15.75 -19.34 -34.39
C GLU A 49 -15.72 -17.83 -34.54
N GLU A 50 -16.78 -17.15 -34.07
CA GLU A 50 -16.82 -15.67 -34.02
C GLU A 50 -15.76 -15.08 -33.11
N GLU A 51 -15.53 -15.70 -31.94
CA GLU A 51 -14.49 -15.31 -31.01
C GLU A 51 -13.10 -15.37 -31.67
N GLN A 52 -12.80 -16.49 -32.38
CA GLN A 52 -11.54 -16.66 -33.11
C GLN A 52 -11.39 -15.66 -34.25
N GLN A 53 -12.45 -15.45 -35.04
CA GLN A 53 -12.42 -14.48 -36.14
C GLN A 53 -12.14 -13.07 -35.65
N LEU A 54 -12.86 -12.61 -34.63
CA LEU A 54 -12.67 -11.28 -34.05
C LEU A 54 -11.27 -11.12 -33.42
N ALA A 55 -10.75 -12.19 -32.80
CA ALA A 55 -9.41 -12.15 -32.18
C ALA A 55 -8.32 -12.10 -33.28
N ARG A 56 -8.46 -12.84 -34.41
CA ARG A 56 -7.53 -12.76 -35.52
C ARG A 56 -7.59 -11.40 -36.21
N ASP A 57 -8.79 -10.85 -36.43
CA ASP A 57 -8.97 -9.52 -36.98
C ASP A 57 -8.30 -8.46 -36.12
N TYR A 58 -8.53 -8.49 -34.81
CA TYR A 58 -7.88 -7.57 -33.88
C TYR A 58 -6.35 -7.69 -33.89
N ARG A 59 -5.81 -8.92 -33.95
CA ARG A 59 -4.37 -9.16 -33.97
C ARG A 59 -3.70 -8.72 -35.26
N ALA A 60 -4.39 -8.90 -36.41
CA ALA A 60 -3.87 -8.56 -37.72
C ALA A 60 -3.95 -7.06 -38.04
N THR A 61 -5.07 -6.43 -37.70
CA THR A 61 -5.39 -5.06 -38.11
C THR A 61 -5.37 -4.04 -36.98
N GLY A 62 -5.37 -4.48 -35.70
CA GLY A 62 -5.58 -3.60 -34.57
C GLY A 62 -6.99 -3.02 -34.46
N ASN A 63 -7.98 -3.65 -35.11
CA ASN A 63 -9.36 -3.19 -35.19
C ASN A 63 -9.99 -3.09 -33.77
N LEU A 64 -10.25 -1.86 -33.33
CA LEU A 64 -10.84 -1.60 -32.01
C LEU A 64 -12.29 -2.08 -31.88
N ASP A 65 -13.06 -2.15 -33.00
CA ASP A 65 -14.43 -2.66 -32.96
C ASP A 65 -14.45 -4.16 -32.67
N SER A 66 -13.52 -4.93 -33.22
CA SER A 66 -13.35 -6.35 -32.91
C SER A 66 -12.95 -6.57 -31.45
N ALA A 67 -12.01 -5.79 -30.92
CA ALA A 67 -11.66 -5.82 -29.51
C ALA A 67 -12.84 -5.44 -28.60
N ARG A 68 -13.61 -4.40 -28.98
CA ARG A 68 -14.81 -3.97 -28.26
C ARG A 68 -15.85 -5.08 -28.16
N ARG A 69 -16.13 -5.78 -29.28
CA ARG A 69 -17.08 -6.90 -29.28
C ARG A 69 -16.61 -8.05 -28.40
N LEU A 70 -15.32 -8.39 -28.43
CA LEU A 70 -14.73 -9.40 -27.55
C LEU A 70 -14.88 -9.03 -26.07
N VAL A 71 -14.60 -7.80 -25.69
CA VAL A 71 -14.75 -7.34 -24.31
C VAL A 71 -16.21 -7.36 -23.88
N LEU A 72 -17.12 -6.74 -24.64
CA LEU A 72 -18.53 -6.61 -24.30
C LEU A 72 -19.22 -7.97 -24.09
N SER A 73 -18.93 -8.95 -24.96
CA SER A 73 -19.50 -10.30 -24.86
C SER A 73 -19.05 -11.07 -23.62
N HIS A 74 -17.90 -10.70 -23.02
CA HIS A 74 -17.33 -11.40 -21.87
C HIS A 74 -17.49 -10.64 -20.53
N LEU A 75 -18.13 -9.46 -20.51
CA LEU A 75 -18.39 -8.71 -19.26
C LEU A 75 -19.22 -9.51 -18.25
N ARG A 76 -20.12 -10.38 -18.70
CA ARG A 76 -20.89 -11.29 -17.85
C ARG A 76 -19.98 -12.21 -17.02
N LEU A 77 -18.88 -12.68 -17.60
CA LEU A 77 -17.88 -13.48 -16.90
C LEU A 77 -17.24 -12.67 -15.74
N VAL A 78 -16.90 -11.41 -16.01
CA VAL A 78 -16.32 -10.53 -14.99
C VAL A 78 -17.26 -10.35 -13.81
N VAL A 79 -18.54 -10.07 -14.05
CA VAL A 79 -19.55 -9.93 -13.00
C VAL A 79 -19.68 -11.22 -12.18
N SER A 80 -19.69 -12.38 -12.86
CA SER A 80 -19.75 -13.69 -12.18
C SER A 80 -18.56 -13.94 -11.25
N ILE A 81 -17.34 -13.59 -11.71
CA ILE A 81 -16.12 -13.74 -10.92
C ILE A 81 -16.12 -12.73 -9.75
N ALA A 82 -16.51 -11.46 -9.99
CA ALA A 82 -16.53 -10.42 -8.96
C ALA A 82 -17.44 -10.79 -7.76
N ARG A 83 -18.54 -11.49 -8.01
CA ARG A 83 -19.45 -11.97 -6.94
C ARG A 83 -18.75 -12.90 -5.94
N GLN A 84 -17.74 -13.65 -6.36
CA GLN A 84 -17.00 -14.56 -5.48
C GLN A 84 -16.14 -13.79 -4.45
N TYR A 85 -15.87 -12.51 -4.69
CA TYR A 85 -15.03 -11.66 -3.85
C TYR A 85 -15.80 -10.65 -2.99
N LEU A 86 -17.13 -10.69 -2.96
CA LEU A 86 -17.94 -9.79 -2.13
C LEU A 86 -17.64 -9.91 -0.63
N GLY A 87 -17.23 -11.11 -0.18
CA GLY A 87 -16.88 -11.37 1.22
C GLY A 87 -15.68 -10.57 1.78
N TYR A 88 -14.95 -9.82 0.92
CA TYR A 88 -13.84 -8.97 1.36
C TYR A 88 -14.28 -7.57 1.79
N GLY A 89 -15.58 -7.21 1.68
CA GLY A 89 -16.12 -5.92 2.12
C GLY A 89 -15.83 -4.74 1.18
N LEU A 90 -15.30 -5.01 -0.02
CA LEU A 90 -15.01 -3.97 -1.01
C LEU A 90 -16.23 -3.71 -1.92
N PRO A 91 -16.37 -2.49 -2.48
CA PRO A 91 -17.46 -2.15 -3.38
C PRO A 91 -17.51 -3.06 -4.60
N HIS A 92 -18.66 -3.66 -4.87
CA HIS A 92 -18.84 -4.58 -6.00
C HIS A 92 -18.57 -3.91 -7.37
N ALA A 93 -18.90 -2.62 -7.48
CA ALA A 93 -18.65 -1.85 -8.69
C ALA A 93 -17.15 -1.78 -9.01
N ASP A 94 -16.33 -1.52 -8.00
CA ASP A 94 -14.88 -1.40 -8.17
C ASP A 94 -14.24 -2.75 -8.53
N LEU A 95 -14.68 -3.84 -7.88
CA LEU A 95 -14.25 -5.19 -8.23
C LEU A 95 -14.56 -5.54 -9.69
N ILE A 96 -15.74 -5.15 -10.18
CA ILE A 96 -16.12 -5.35 -11.59
C ILE A 96 -15.22 -4.52 -12.51
N GLN A 97 -14.94 -3.24 -12.18
CA GLN A 97 -14.11 -2.40 -13.04
C GLN A 97 -12.66 -2.91 -13.11
N GLU A 98 -12.09 -3.33 -11.99
CA GLU A 98 -10.77 -3.97 -11.99
C GLU A 98 -10.76 -5.28 -12.79
N GLY A 99 -11.81 -6.07 -12.66
CA GLY A 99 -11.99 -7.24 -13.50
C GLY A 99 -12.11 -6.93 -14.99
N ASN A 100 -12.77 -5.83 -15.36
CA ASN A 100 -12.84 -5.34 -16.73
C ASN A 100 -11.45 -4.94 -17.26
N ILE A 101 -10.61 -4.33 -16.42
CA ILE A 101 -9.21 -4.05 -16.77
C ILE A 101 -8.45 -5.35 -17.03
N GLY A 102 -8.65 -6.37 -16.20
CA GLY A 102 -8.10 -7.70 -16.40
C GLY A 102 -8.55 -8.34 -17.72
N LEU A 103 -9.84 -8.26 -18.05
CA LEU A 103 -10.39 -8.74 -19.31
C LEU A 103 -9.77 -8.01 -20.51
N MET A 104 -9.63 -6.69 -20.46
CA MET A 104 -8.99 -5.90 -21.53
C MET A 104 -7.53 -6.30 -21.73
N LYS A 105 -6.78 -6.53 -20.64
CA LYS A 105 -5.41 -7.05 -20.69
C LYS A 105 -5.35 -8.45 -21.34
N ALA A 106 -6.33 -9.30 -21.02
CA ALA A 106 -6.44 -10.63 -21.61
C ALA A 106 -6.70 -10.54 -23.13
N VAL A 107 -7.69 -9.76 -23.57
CA VAL A 107 -8.01 -9.58 -25.00
C VAL A 107 -6.80 -9.07 -25.78
N LYS A 108 -6.05 -8.11 -25.23
CA LYS A 108 -4.83 -7.57 -25.87
C LYS A 108 -3.75 -8.64 -26.10
N ARG A 109 -3.67 -9.66 -25.23
CA ARG A 109 -2.61 -10.69 -25.26
C ARG A 109 -3.10 -12.04 -25.75
N PHE A 110 -4.38 -12.15 -26.07
CA PHE A 110 -5.00 -13.42 -26.49
C PHE A 110 -4.48 -13.86 -27.85
N ASP A 111 -4.12 -15.14 -27.92
CA ASP A 111 -3.73 -15.80 -29.17
C ASP A 111 -4.78 -16.85 -29.55
N PRO A 112 -5.58 -16.60 -30.59
CA PRO A 112 -6.66 -17.50 -30.99
C PRO A 112 -6.16 -18.83 -31.58
N ASP A 113 -4.88 -18.90 -31.99
CA ASP A 113 -4.31 -20.08 -32.63
C ASP A 113 -3.80 -21.13 -31.65
N GLN A 114 -3.78 -20.80 -30.33
CA GLN A 114 -3.41 -21.74 -29.25
C GLN A 114 -4.49 -22.78 -28.91
N GLY A 115 -5.65 -22.75 -29.57
CA GLY A 115 -6.74 -23.71 -29.34
C GLY A 115 -7.48 -23.55 -27.98
N VAL A 116 -7.21 -22.49 -27.23
CA VAL A 116 -7.84 -22.21 -25.94
C VAL A 116 -8.93 -21.14 -26.12
N ARG A 117 -10.07 -21.28 -25.42
CA ARG A 117 -11.12 -20.24 -25.39
C ARG A 117 -10.69 -19.02 -24.62
N LEU A 118 -11.12 -17.83 -25.09
CA LEU A 118 -10.84 -16.56 -24.39
C LEU A 118 -11.34 -16.58 -22.94
N VAL A 119 -12.47 -17.21 -22.66
CA VAL A 119 -13.02 -17.36 -21.31
C VAL A 119 -11.99 -17.97 -20.34
N SER A 120 -11.37 -19.08 -20.74
CA SER A 120 -10.39 -19.79 -19.91
C SER A 120 -9.12 -18.96 -19.70
N TYR A 121 -8.64 -18.30 -20.74
CA TYR A 121 -7.48 -17.44 -20.68
C TYR A 121 -7.74 -16.16 -19.87
N ALA A 122 -8.85 -15.49 -20.09
CA ALA A 122 -9.23 -14.25 -19.43
C ALA A 122 -9.47 -14.42 -17.92
N MET A 123 -9.96 -15.59 -17.49
CA MET A 123 -10.25 -15.87 -16.08
C MET A 123 -9.02 -15.60 -15.19
N HIS A 124 -7.83 -15.99 -15.63
CA HIS A 124 -6.60 -15.76 -14.87
C HIS A 124 -6.24 -14.28 -14.76
N TRP A 125 -6.41 -13.52 -15.83
CA TRP A 125 -6.17 -12.08 -15.85
C TRP A 125 -7.16 -11.30 -15.00
N ILE A 126 -8.45 -11.66 -15.11
CA ILE A 126 -9.53 -11.06 -14.32
C ILE A 126 -9.27 -11.28 -12.82
N LYS A 127 -9.01 -12.53 -12.43
CA LYS A 127 -8.70 -12.86 -11.02
C LYS A 127 -7.45 -12.15 -10.53
N ALA A 128 -6.41 -12.05 -11.35
CA ALA A 128 -5.16 -11.39 -10.96
C ALA A 128 -5.37 -9.90 -10.64
N GLU A 129 -6.11 -9.17 -11.47
CA GLU A 129 -6.41 -7.75 -11.21
C GLU A 129 -7.30 -7.57 -9.98
N MET A 130 -8.34 -8.39 -9.83
CA MET A 130 -9.19 -8.35 -8.63
C MET A 130 -8.40 -8.66 -7.36
N HIS A 131 -7.52 -9.66 -7.37
CA HIS A 131 -6.67 -9.98 -6.24
C HIS A 131 -5.72 -8.82 -5.89
N GLU A 132 -5.11 -8.20 -6.88
CA GLU A 132 -4.21 -7.05 -6.66
C GLU A 132 -4.98 -5.86 -6.08
N TYR A 133 -6.19 -5.60 -6.57
CA TYR A 133 -7.07 -4.56 -6.04
C TYR A 133 -7.45 -4.83 -4.58
N ILE A 134 -7.87 -6.07 -4.27
CA ILE A 134 -8.23 -6.48 -2.91
C ILE A 134 -7.04 -6.28 -1.97
N LEU A 135 -5.86 -6.77 -2.32
CA LEU A 135 -4.66 -6.64 -1.48
C LEU A 135 -4.25 -5.18 -1.21
N LYS A 136 -4.56 -4.26 -2.14
CA LYS A 136 -4.24 -2.84 -2.00
C LYS A 136 -5.26 -2.08 -1.15
N ASN A 137 -6.54 -2.44 -1.27
CA ASN A 137 -7.64 -1.62 -0.76
C ASN A 137 -8.41 -2.27 0.41
N TRP A 138 -8.06 -3.48 0.82
CA TRP A 138 -8.75 -4.18 1.90
C TRP A 138 -8.66 -3.45 3.24
N ARG A 139 -7.51 -2.77 3.51
CA ARG A 139 -7.27 -1.94 4.71
C ARG A 139 -6.42 -0.74 4.36
N MET A 140 -6.41 0.26 5.24
CA MET A 140 -5.56 1.45 5.11
C MET A 140 -4.09 1.09 5.02
N VAL A 141 -3.63 0.11 5.81
CA VAL A 141 -2.26 -0.41 5.79
C VAL A 141 -2.20 -1.69 4.97
N LYS A 142 -1.20 -1.82 4.10
CA LYS A 142 -0.99 -3.05 3.30
C LYS A 142 -0.64 -4.23 4.22
N VAL A 143 -1.53 -5.22 4.27
CA VAL A 143 -1.40 -6.39 5.14
C VAL A 143 -0.45 -7.43 4.55
N ALA A 144 -0.47 -7.63 3.22
CA ALA A 144 0.29 -8.66 2.53
C ALA A 144 1.22 -8.05 1.46
N THR A 145 2.51 -7.96 1.77
CA THR A 145 3.54 -7.39 0.90
C THR A 145 4.40 -8.45 0.22
N THR A 146 4.70 -9.56 0.90
CA THR A 146 5.50 -10.67 0.37
C THR A 146 4.66 -11.69 -0.39
N LYS A 147 5.30 -12.51 -1.22
CA LYS A 147 4.64 -13.60 -1.96
C LYS A 147 3.96 -14.61 -1.02
N ALA A 148 4.59 -14.97 0.08
CA ALA A 148 4.05 -15.87 1.09
C ALA A 148 2.81 -15.28 1.77
N GLN A 149 2.87 -14.01 2.20
CA GLN A 149 1.76 -13.30 2.81
C GLN A 149 0.55 -13.17 1.88
N ARG A 150 0.77 -12.89 0.57
CA ARG A 150 -0.31 -12.85 -0.44
C ARG A 150 -0.99 -14.21 -0.59
N LYS A 151 -0.22 -15.30 -0.57
CA LYS A 151 -0.74 -16.66 -0.63
C LYS A 151 -1.57 -16.99 0.60
N LEU A 152 -1.08 -16.64 1.78
CA LEU A 152 -1.78 -16.81 3.05
C LEU A 152 -3.06 -15.96 3.14
N PHE A 153 -3.05 -14.72 2.67
CA PHE A 153 -4.20 -13.82 2.70
C PHE A 153 -5.46 -14.44 2.07
N PHE A 154 -5.32 -15.11 0.94
CA PHE A 154 -6.46 -15.72 0.23
C PHE A 154 -6.83 -17.11 0.74
N ASN A 155 -5.87 -17.86 1.30
CA ASN A 155 -6.09 -19.25 1.65
C ASN A 155 -6.28 -19.47 3.16
N LEU A 156 -5.71 -18.63 4.04
CA LEU A 156 -5.71 -18.87 5.48
C LEU A 156 -7.12 -19.01 6.06
N ARG A 157 -8.08 -18.23 5.56
CA ARG A 157 -9.46 -18.25 6.02
C ARG A 157 -10.18 -19.58 5.72
N SER A 158 -9.85 -20.25 4.62
CA SER A 158 -10.45 -21.54 4.26
C SER A 158 -9.95 -22.70 5.11
N HIS A 159 -8.78 -22.56 5.74
CA HIS A 159 -8.20 -23.56 6.63
C HIS A 159 -8.67 -23.42 8.09
N LYS A 160 -9.35 -22.34 8.43
CA LYS A 160 -9.83 -22.09 9.78
C LYS A 160 -11.20 -22.76 9.97
N GLN A 161 -11.29 -23.72 10.89
CA GLN A 161 -12.54 -24.41 11.20
C GLN A 161 -13.50 -23.50 11.97
N ASP A 162 -12.98 -22.71 12.90
CA ASP A 162 -13.73 -21.74 13.68
C ASP A 162 -13.21 -20.33 13.45
N ALA A 163 -14.08 -19.40 13.01
CA ALA A 163 -13.68 -18.04 12.66
C ALA A 163 -13.05 -17.27 13.83
N GLN A 164 -13.35 -17.64 15.06
CA GLN A 164 -12.90 -16.97 16.29
C GLN A 164 -11.72 -17.66 16.99
N ALA A 165 -11.47 -18.94 16.71
CA ALA A 165 -10.37 -19.67 17.34
C ALA A 165 -9.01 -19.27 16.75
N THR A 166 -7.97 -19.22 17.56
CA THR A 166 -6.58 -19.11 17.12
C THR A 166 -6.09 -20.46 16.61
N PHE A 167 -5.22 -20.48 15.61
CA PHE A 167 -4.61 -21.71 15.11
C PHE A 167 -3.78 -22.39 16.20
N THR A 168 -3.93 -23.68 16.35
CA THR A 168 -3.03 -24.52 17.15
C THR A 168 -1.67 -24.69 16.45
N SER A 169 -0.63 -25.12 17.19
CA SER A 169 0.70 -25.35 16.59
C SER A 169 0.63 -26.36 15.44
N ASP A 170 -0.15 -27.43 15.61
CA ASP A 170 -0.28 -28.50 14.60
C ASP A 170 -1.00 -28.03 13.34
N GLU A 171 -2.02 -27.16 13.49
CA GLU A 171 -2.72 -26.55 12.36
C GLU A 171 -1.81 -25.57 11.60
N ILE A 172 -0.98 -24.78 12.32
CA ILE A 172 0.01 -23.90 11.72
C ILE A 172 0.99 -24.68 10.87
N ASP A 173 1.50 -25.80 11.39
CA ASP A 173 2.45 -26.65 10.68
C ASP A 173 1.80 -27.33 9.46
N ALA A 174 0.55 -27.75 9.58
CA ALA A 174 -0.23 -28.30 8.46
C ALA A 174 -0.43 -27.28 7.34
N VAL A 175 -0.88 -26.07 7.69
CA VAL A 175 -1.07 -24.97 6.72
C VAL A 175 0.26 -24.54 6.10
N ALA A 176 1.33 -24.50 6.89
CA ALA A 176 2.67 -24.14 6.42
C ALA A 176 3.18 -25.17 5.39
N ALA A 177 2.98 -26.46 5.65
CA ALA A 177 3.35 -27.54 4.74
C ALA A 177 2.53 -27.50 3.44
N GLU A 178 1.19 -27.37 3.53
CA GLU A 178 0.29 -27.36 2.37
C GLU A 178 0.56 -26.13 1.47
N LEU A 179 0.73 -24.97 2.07
CA LEU A 179 0.98 -23.73 1.33
C LEU A 179 2.46 -23.50 1.01
N ASN A 180 3.37 -24.37 1.45
CA ASN A 180 4.80 -24.23 1.28
C ASN A 180 5.30 -22.81 1.71
N VAL A 181 5.03 -22.46 2.96
CA VAL A 181 5.41 -21.22 3.65
C VAL A 181 5.97 -21.54 5.02
N LYS A 182 6.61 -20.60 5.68
CA LYS A 182 7.13 -20.81 7.04
C LYS A 182 6.00 -20.70 8.08
N GLY A 183 6.00 -21.53 9.13
CA GLY A 183 5.04 -21.43 10.22
C GLY A 183 5.05 -20.08 10.94
N THR A 184 6.20 -19.39 10.99
CA THR A 184 6.32 -18.03 11.50
C THR A 184 5.48 -17.04 10.69
N GLU A 185 5.46 -17.18 9.36
CA GLU A 185 4.67 -16.32 8.45
C GLU A 185 3.16 -16.57 8.61
N VAL A 186 2.77 -17.83 8.89
CA VAL A 186 1.36 -18.20 9.15
C VAL A 186 0.87 -17.50 10.42
N ARG A 187 1.65 -17.59 11.52
CA ARG A 187 1.32 -16.96 12.81
C ARG A 187 1.27 -15.42 12.70
N GLU A 188 2.25 -14.84 12.02
CA GLU A 188 2.28 -13.40 11.77
C GLU A 188 1.05 -12.95 10.97
N MET A 189 0.69 -13.69 9.93
CA MET A 189 -0.43 -13.36 9.08
C MET A 189 -1.77 -13.54 9.80
N GLU A 190 -1.90 -14.54 10.67
CA GLU A 190 -3.06 -14.71 11.54
C GLU A 190 -3.27 -13.48 12.44
N THR A 191 -2.20 -13.01 13.09
CA THR A 191 -2.25 -11.81 13.94
C THR A 191 -2.68 -10.58 13.14
N ARG A 192 -2.16 -10.41 11.91
CA ARG A 192 -2.53 -9.29 11.04
C ARG A 192 -3.99 -9.35 10.56
N LEU A 193 -4.53 -10.55 10.37
CA LEU A 193 -5.92 -10.75 9.91
C LEU A 193 -6.94 -10.66 11.05
N SER A 194 -6.54 -10.92 12.31
CA SER A 194 -7.45 -10.94 13.45
C SER A 194 -7.92 -9.55 13.89
N GLY A 195 -7.08 -8.51 13.75
CA GLY A 195 -7.45 -7.13 14.07
C GLY A 195 -8.17 -6.42 12.94
N GLY A 196 -9.04 -5.45 13.21
CA GLY A 196 -9.65 -4.52 12.25
C GLY A 196 -9.02 -3.13 12.37
N ASP A 197 -9.30 -2.27 11.39
CA ASP A 197 -9.01 -0.85 11.52
C ASP A 197 -10.02 -0.25 12.52
N ILE A 198 -9.52 0.56 13.46
CA ILE A 198 -10.33 1.20 14.51
C ILE A 198 -10.45 2.67 14.16
N ALA A 199 -11.68 3.21 14.17
CA ALA A 199 -11.90 4.63 14.00
C ALA A 199 -11.29 5.40 15.20
N LEU A 200 -10.52 6.46 14.92
CA LEU A 200 -9.95 7.31 15.98
C LEU A 200 -11.00 8.23 16.61
N GLU A 201 -11.98 8.66 15.82
CA GLU A 201 -13.09 9.47 16.28
C GLU A 201 -14.27 8.56 16.64
N GLY A 202 -14.90 8.82 17.80
CA GLY A 202 -16.11 8.13 18.19
C GLY A 202 -17.27 8.50 17.28
N GLN A 203 -18.13 7.54 16.93
CA GLN A 203 -19.41 7.86 16.30
C GLN A 203 -20.27 8.60 17.34
N MET A 204 -20.81 9.75 16.95
CA MET A 204 -21.81 10.46 17.77
C MET A 204 -23.07 9.60 17.80
N ASP A 205 -23.28 8.89 18.88
CA ASP A 205 -24.55 8.25 19.18
C ASP A 205 -25.30 9.12 20.19
N ASP A 206 -26.63 9.23 20.04
CA ASP A 206 -27.47 10.15 20.81
C ASP A 206 -27.38 9.86 22.31
N GLY A 207 -26.50 10.57 23.02
CA GLY A 207 -26.60 10.75 24.47
C GLY A 207 -25.62 10.00 25.37
N GLU A 208 -24.73 9.14 24.87
CA GLU A 208 -23.65 8.53 25.65
C GLU A 208 -22.28 9.08 25.22
N GLU A 209 -21.37 9.28 26.20
CA GLU A 209 -19.98 9.63 25.90
C GLU A 209 -19.37 8.56 25.01
N SER A 210 -19.28 8.82 23.70
CA SER A 210 -18.71 7.87 22.77
C SER A 210 -17.22 7.72 23.03
N PHE A 211 -16.78 6.48 23.18
CA PHE A 211 -15.36 6.16 23.30
C PHE A 211 -14.63 6.63 22.05
N ALA A 212 -13.81 7.67 22.18
CA ALA A 212 -12.98 8.22 21.13
C ALA A 212 -11.52 7.90 21.45
N PRO A 213 -10.89 6.92 20.78
CA PRO A 213 -9.47 6.56 20.99
C PRO A 213 -8.52 7.74 20.87
N ILE A 214 -8.85 8.75 20.05
CA ILE A 214 -8.05 9.96 19.88
C ILE A 214 -7.85 10.73 21.20
N ALA A 215 -8.82 10.68 22.11
CA ALA A 215 -8.72 11.37 23.41
C ALA A 215 -7.66 10.76 24.33
N TYR A 216 -7.26 9.52 24.10
CA TYR A 216 -6.26 8.81 24.87
C TYR A 216 -4.88 8.78 24.22
N LEU A 217 -4.76 9.32 22.99
CA LEU A 217 -3.46 9.40 22.31
C LEU A 217 -2.71 10.65 22.79
N ALA A 218 -1.57 10.41 23.44
CA ALA A 218 -0.69 11.48 23.88
C ALA A 218 0.28 11.87 22.75
N ASP A 219 0.39 13.18 22.48
CA ASP A 219 1.47 13.72 21.64
C ASP A 219 2.74 13.87 22.47
N THR A 220 3.63 12.90 22.41
CA THR A 220 4.89 12.89 23.15
C THR A 220 5.90 13.93 22.65
N HIS A 221 5.70 14.53 21.47
CA HIS A 221 6.60 15.56 20.94
C HIS A 221 6.30 16.95 21.52
N ASN A 222 5.03 17.22 21.83
CA ASN A 222 4.59 18.50 22.40
C ASN A 222 4.37 18.43 23.90
N GLU A 223 4.96 17.43 24.57
CA GLU A 223 4.93 17.38 26.04
C GLU A 223 5.59 18.64 26.62
N PRO A 224 4.88 19.42 27.47
CA PRO A 224 5.39 20.71 27.97
C PRO A 224 6.78 20.62 28.62
N THR A 225 7.03 19.54 29.36
CA THR A 225 8.31 19.30 30.02
C THR A 225 9.45 19.20 29.01
N ARG A 226 9.29 18.39 27.98
CA ARG A 226 10.29 18.21 26.90
C ARG A 226 10.52 19.48 26.11
N VAL A 227 9.44 20.23 25.83
CA VAL A 227 9.55 21.52 25.10
C VAL A 227 10.33 22.54 25.93
N ILE A 228 10.09 22.60 27.23
CA ILE A 228 10.81 23.50 28.14
C ILE A 228 12.28 23.08 28.28
N GLU A 229 12.53 21.77 28.44
CA GLU A 229 13.90 21.22 28.50
C GLU A 229 14.69 21.52 27.21
N ALA A 230 14.09 21.29 26.05
CA ALA A 230 14.72 21.60 24.77
C ALA A 230 15.03 23.08 24.63
N ARG A 231 14.08 23.97 24.96
CA ARG A 231 14.30 25.42 24.94
C ARG A 231 15.38 25.87 25.94
N SER A 232 15.40 25.28 27.14
CA SER A 232 16.42 25.58 28.12
C SER A 232 17.81 25.13 27.63
N HIS A 233 17.87 23.97 27.00
CA HIS A 233 19.10 23.44 26.43
C HIS A 233 19.61 24.32 25.27
N ASP A 234 18.74 24.70 24.35
CA ASP A 234 19.05 25.58 23.21
C ASP A 234 19.56 26.95 23.72
N ARG A 235 18.91 27.50 24.76
CA ARG A 235 19.31 28.76 25.36
C ARG A 235 20.65 28.65 26.07
N LEU A 236 20.91 27.55 26.77
CA LEU A 236 22.20 27.27 27.37
C LEU A 236 23.32 27.17 26.34
N GLN A 237 23.04 26.46 25.22
CA GLN A 237 24.03 26.30 24.14
C GLN A 237 24.33 27.60 23.42
N SER A 238 23.32 28.42 23.11
CA SER A 238 23.50 29.67 22.37
C SER A 238 23.95 30.80 23.27
N GLU A 239 23.04 31.33 24.07
CA GLU A 239 23.28 32.51 24.93
C GLU A 239 24.22 32.22 26.07
N GLY A 240 24.13 31.02 26.69
CA GLY A 240 24.92 30.63 27.83
C GLY A 240 26.40 30.51 27.53
N ILE A 241 26.74 29.80 26.45
CA ILE A 241 28.15 29.61 26.01
C ILE A 241 28.75 30.93 25.60
N GLU A 242 28.03 31.73 24.80
CA GLU A 242 28.50 33.07 24.38
C GLU A 242 28.77 33.99 25.55
N THR A 243 27.85 34.05 26.54
CA THR A 243 27.99 34.82 27.75
C THR A 243 29.16 34.34 28.64
N ALA A 244 29.36 33.02 28.71
CA ALA A 244 30.47 32.44 29.46
C ALA A 244 31.82 32.72 28.82
N LEU A 245 31.92 32.68 27.48
CA LEU A 245 33.13 33.03 26.76
C LEU A 245 33.45 34.53 26.88
N ALA A 246 32.44 35.41 26.90
CA ALA A 246 32.62 36.84 27.06
C ALA A 246 33.23 37.22 28.45
N LYS A 247 33.07 36.37 29.47
CA LYS A 247 33.65 36.54 30.82
C LYS A 247 35.09 36.05 30.95
N LEU A 248 35.63 35.40 29.93
CA LEU A 248 37.01 34.95 29.90
C LEU A 248 37.94 36.04 29.36
N ASP A 249 39.20 36.02 29.77
CA ASP A 249 40.27 36.80 29.16
C ASP A 249 40.58 36.29 27.74
N ASP A 250 41.07 37.15 26.85
CA ASP A 250 41.26 36.83 25.43
C ASP A 250 42.13 35.57 25.21
N ARG A 251 43.12 35.37 26.05
CA ARG A 251 43.98 34.17 26.02
C ARG A 251 43.22 32.90 26.35
N SER A 252 42.49 32.90 27.44
CA SER A 252 41.68 31.77 27.86
C SER A 252 40.56 31.46 26.87
N ARG A 253 39.90 32.49 26.31
CA ARG A 253 38.89 32.38 25.28
C ARG A 253 39.45 31.67 24.02
N ARG A 254 40.57 32.17 23.52
CA ARG A 254 41.23 31.59 22.35
C ARG A 254 41.60 30.13 22.53
N ILE A 255 42.07 29.74 23.71
CA ILE A 255 42.39 28.34 24.03
C ILE A 255 41.14 27.45 24.02
N ILE A 256 40.04 27.91 24.63
CA ILE A 256 38.77 27.17 24.66
C ILE A 256 38.15 27.06 23.24
N GLU A 257 38.13 28.16 22.49
CA GLU A 257 37.61 28.16 21.11
C GLU A 257 38.37 27.22 20.22
N ALA A 258 39.70 27.27 20.22
CA ALA A 258 40.54 26.44 19.39
C ALA A 258 40.47 24.95 19.70
N ARG A 259 40.23 24.62 20.97
CA ARG A 259 40.27 23.24 21.44
C ARG A 259 38.90 22.56 21.45
N TRP A 260 37.83 23.30 21.79
CA TRP A 260 36.51 22.74 22.06
C TRP A 260 35.39 23.20 21.09
N LEU A 261 35.51 24.36 20.46
CA LEU A 261 34.50 24.90 19.58
C LEU A 261 34.87 24.76 18.09
N ASN A 262 36.13 24.75 17.73
CA ASN A 262 36.61 24.50 16.36
C ASN A 262 36.90 23.01 16.14
N VAL A 263 35.91 22.18 16.44
CA VAL A 263 35.97 20.72 16.29
C VAL A 263 35.00 20.33 15.16
N ASN A 264 35.39 19.40 14.27
CA ASN A 264 34.51 18.88 13.24
C ASN A 264 33.37 18.02 13.85
N ASP A 265 32.30 17.73 13.12
CA ASP A 265 31.15 16.93 13.57
C ASP A 265 31.55 15.50 13.98
N ASP A 266 32.65 14.99 13.51
CA ASP A 266 33.23 13.69 13.87
C ASP A 266 34.09 13.70 15.16
N GLY A 267 34.18 14.87 15.83
CA GLY A 267 34.99 15.05 17.03
C GLY A 267 36.50 15.23 16.78
N SER A 268 36.92 15.27 15.51
CA SER A 268 38.30 15.55 15.10
C SER A 268 38.52 17.02 14.82
N GLY A 269 39.69 17.55 15.06
CA GLY A 269 40.08 18.88 14.60
C GLY A 269 40.32 19.93 15.68
N GLY A 270 40.11 19.65 16.98
CA GLY A 270 40.51 20.57 18.05
C GLY A 270 42.03 20.67 18.19
N ALA A 271 42.56 21.88 18.41
CA ALA A 271 43.99 22.09 18.62
C ALA A 271 44.55 21.29 19.80
N THR A 272 45.72 20.69 19.65
CA THR A 272 46.39 19.95 20.71
C THR A 272 47.02 20.90 21.73
N LEU A 273 47.28 20.38 22.95
CA LEU A 273 47.96 21.19 23.99
C LEU A 273 49.36 21.63 23.55
N HIS A 274 50.04 20.85 22.71
CA HIS A 274 51.37 21.18 22.22
C HIS A 274 51.33 22.29 21.17
N GLU A 275 50.39 22.25 20.20
CA GLU A 275 50.21 23.31 19.22
C GLU A 275 49.88 24.67 19.88
N LEU A 276 48.99 24.66 20.86
CA LEU A 276 48.67 25.85 21.63
C LEU A 276 49.85 26.33 22.53
N ALA A 277 50.64 25.41 23.02
CA ALA A 277 51.85 25.73 23.78
C ALA A 277 52.87 26.46 22.89
N ASP A 278 53.03 26.00 21.64
CA ASP A 278 53.91 26.65 20.65
C ASP A 278 53.36 28.01 20.24
N GLU A 279 52.01 28.14 19.96
CA GLU A 279 51.35 29.40 19.62
C GLU A 279 51.54 30.47 20.72
N PHE A 280 51.40 30.10 21.98
CA PHE A 280 51.48 31.03 23.12
C PHE A 280 52.85 31.12 23.77
N GLY A 281 53.87 30.36 23.33
CA GLY A 281 55.23 30.38 23.84
C GLY A 281 55.32 29.90 25.33
N VAL A 282 54.52 28.92 25.71
CA VAL A 282 54.45 28.39 27.08
C VAL A 282 54.48 26.85 27.09
N SER A 283 54.66 26.22 28.22
CA SER A 283 54.61 24.81 28.35
C SER A 283 53.18 24.25 28.16
N ALA A 284 53.04 23.03 27.61
CA ALA A 284 51.76 22.35 27.46
C ALA A 284 51.00 22.19 28.78
N GLU A 285 51.74 21.98 29.90
CA GLU A 285 51.14 21.91 31.24
C GLU A 285 50.56 23.27 31.68
N ARG A 286 51.17 24.37 31.24
CA ARG A 286 50.63 25.72 31.50
C ARG A 286 49.34 25.98 30.74
N ILE A 287 49.22 25.50 29.52
CA ILE A 287 47.97 25.56 28.72
C ILE A 287 46.88 24.74 29.42
N ARG A 288 47.20 23.55 29.92
CA ARG A 288 46.26 22.69 30.68
C ARG A 288 45.74 23.38 31.96
N GLN A 289 46.61 24.09 32.66
CA GLN A 289 46.22 24.87 33.85
C GLN A 289 45.27 26.03 33.51
N ILE A 290 45.58 26.76 32.41
CA ILE A 290 44.73 27.86 31.92
C ILE A 290 43.37 27.31 31.50
N GLU A 291 43.35 26.22 30.75
CA GLU A 291 42.12 25.52 30.32
C GLU A 291 41.24 25.13 31.52
N ALA A 292 41.82 24.45 32.53
CA ALA A 292 41.11 24.04 33.73
C ALA A 292 40.52 25.24 34.51
N ALA A 293 41.28 26.33 34.59
CA ALA A 293 40.81 27.56 35.23
C ALA A 293 39.70 28.24 34.44
N ALA A 294 39.81 28.26 33.10
CA ALA A 294 38.78 28.78 32.19
C ALA A 294 37.49 27.98 32.28
N MET A 295 37.57 26.64 32.23
CA MET A 295 36.41 25.76 32.39
C MET A 295 35.71 25.95 33.74
N LYS A 296 36.45 26.17 34.80
CA LYS A 296 35.86 26.46 36.12
C LYS A 296 35.12 27.80 36.15
N LYS A 297 35.67 28.84 35.47
CA LYS A 297 35.00 30.15 35.35
C LYS A 297 33.74 30.02 34.50
N MET A 298 33.80 29.30 33.36
CA MET A 298 32.65 29.03 32.48
C MET A 298 31.56 28.28 33.23
N LYS A 299 31.89 27.24 33.96
CA LYS A 299 30.92 26.48 34.78
C LYS A 299 30.16 27.39 35.74
N GLY A 300 30.86 28.33 36.42
CA GLY A 300 30.22 29.30 37.31
C GLY A 300 29.32 30.29 36.56
N ALA A 301 29.68 30.66 35.35
CA ALA A 301 28.87 31.55 34.53
C ALA A 301 27.61 30.86 33.98
N LEU A 302 27.72 29.57 33.60
CA LEU A 302 26.62 28.76 33.05
C LEU A 302 25.59 28.35 34.11
N GLN A 303 25.95 28.35 35.40
CA GLN A 303 25.01 28.10 36.50
C GLN A 303 23.84 29.10 36.56
N ALA A 304 23.99 30.28 35.94
CA ALA A 304 22.92 31.26 35.85
C ALA A 304 21.87 30.91 34.75
N PHE A 305 22.19 29.93 33.87
CA PHE A 305 21.32 29.46 32.81
C PHE A 305 20.77 28.05 33.07
N ALA A 306 21.24 27.37 34.12
CA ALA A 306 20.75 26.08 34.57
C ALA A 306 19.60 26.26 35.55
#